data_55de06e4c67b57fa6c3038da4ded458a
#
_entry.id   55de06e4c67b57fa6c3038da4ded458a
#
_cell.length_a   1.000
_cell.length_b   1.000
_cell.length_c   1.000
_cell.angle_alpha   90.00
_cell.angle_beta   90.00
_cell.angle_gamma   90.00
#
_symmetry.space_group_name_H-M   'P 1'
#
loop_
_entity.id
_entity.type
_entity.pdbx_description
1 polymer ?
#
loop_
_entity_poly.entity_id
_entity_poly.type
_entity_poly.pdbx_seq_one_letter_code
_entity_poly.pdbx_strand_id
1 'polypeptide(L)'
;MLAHLTTFLILLAIGDAAAWLQKRASEVPTLSPTTFVKGKAFDRIAIIWLENTDYDKAIGDRNHDDLSTFDANISSIVDLLEDKEISWGEYQEDMPYTGYTGKAYPNPTTGANMYVRKHNPAVSYGNVLDSEKRLGVTKNLTLFQQDLENETLPQWMFITPNMTSDGHDTSVTVAGAWTRNFLEPLLDNPKFMNNTLVLVTFDENETYTIQNRVLAILLGDAVPEQLVGTTDSTFYDHYSEISTVQANWELDTLGRFDVGANVFSLVADKTGDDLREWSGQGSQALEHRYFNYSYAGVFNHRDGEARSYVKPNVDLEYAGRKVHQSVVDVWKDSDLPSYYTSALEIPDGLNPPEGY
;
A
#
# COMPACT_ATOMS: atom_id res chain seq x y z
N MET A 1 46.99 -14.64 23.23
CA MET A 1 46.82 -15.35 21.95
C MET A 1 45.39 -15.90 21.73
N LEU A 2 44.64 -16.26 22.78
CA LEU A 2 43.26 -16.76 22.63
C LEU A 2 42.20 -15.67 22.31
N ALA A 3 42.41 -14.43 22.80
CA ALA A 3 41.42 -13.35 22.57
C ALA A 3 41.33 -12.87 21.10
N HIS A 4 42.39 -13.03 20.32
CA HIS A 4 42.38 -12.62 18.89
C HIS A 4 41.71 -13.66 17.97
N LEU A 5 41.66 -14.93 18.35
CA LEU A 5 41.00 -15.97 17.57
C LEU A 5 39.47 -15.89 17.67
N THR A 6 38.94 -15.51 18.85
CA THR A 6 37.50 -15.38 19.07
C THR A 6 36.90 -14.20 18.30
N THR A 7 37.60 -13.08 18.23
CA THR A 7 37.16 -11.90 17.47
C THR A 7 37.16 -12.17 15.96
N PHE A 8 38.13 -12.95 15.47
CA PHE A 8 38.22 -13.30 14.04
C PHE A 8 37.13 -14.28 13.60
N LEU A 9 36.74 -15.22 14.47
CA LEU A 9 35.67 -16.18 14.21
C LEU A 9 34.29 -15.51 14.22
N ILE A 10 34.05 -14.51 15.07
CA ILE A 10 32.79 -13.76 15.11
C ILE A 10 32.64 -12.87 13.86
N LEU A 11 33.73 -12.23 13.42
CA LEU A 11 33.75 -11.42 12.19
C LEU A 11 33.51 -12.27 10.92
N LEU A 12 34.07 -13.47 10.86
CA LEU A 12 33.85 -14.42 9.76
C LEU A 12 32.40 -14.91 9.75
N ALA A 13 31.82 -15.23 10.89
CA ALA A 13 30.43 -15.70 10.99
C ALA A 13 29.41 -14.61 10.60
N ILE A 14 29.68 -13.34 10.92
CA ILE A 14 28.83 -12.21 10.51
C ILE A 14 29.00 -11.93 9.01
N GLY A 15 30.21 -12.02 8.49
CA GLY A 15 30.48 -11.88 7.06
C GLY A 15 29.81 -12.98 6.24
N ASP A 16 29.86 -14.22 6.68
CA ASP A 16 29.24 -15.37 6.02
C ASP A 16 27.70 -15.29 6.08
N ALA A 17 27.11 -14.85 7.20
CA ALA A 17 25.68 -14.67 7.33
C ALA A 17 25.17 -13.52 6.46
N ALA A 18 25.87 -12.41 6.43
CA ALA A 18 25.53 -11.28 5.54
C ALA A 18 25.68 -11.65 4.07
N ALA A 19 26.74 -12.34 3.69
CA ALA A 19 26.96 -12.85 2.34
C ALA A 19 25.92 -13.91 1.95
N TRP A 20 25.50 -14.77 2.89
CA TRP A 20 24.44 -15.76 2.68
C TRP A 20 23.06 -15.11 2.49
N LEU A 21 22.73 -14.10 3.32
CA LEU A 21 21.51 -13.31 3.19
C LEU A 21 21.50 -12.54 1.87
N GLN A 22 22.60 -11.92 1.49
CA GLN A 22 22.75 -11.20 0.24
C GLN A 22 22.67 -12.14 -0.98
N LYS A 23 23.25 -13.35 -0.86
CA LYS A 23 23.16 -14.38 -1.89
C LYS A 23 21.74 -14.93 -2.03
N ARG A 24 21.03 -15.17 -0.91
CA ARG A 24 19.64 -15.65 -0.96
C ARG A 24 18.69 -14.61 -1.57
N ALA A 25 18.89 -13.34 -1.26
CA ALA A 25 18.11 -12.24 -1.84
C ALA A 25 18.41 -12.02 -3.34
N SER A 26 19.65 -12.29 -3.81
CA SER A 26 20.00 -12.28 -5.24
C SER A 26 19.50 -13.52 -6.01
N GLU A 27 18.95 -14.51 -5.33
CA GLU A 27 18.46 -15.76 -5.93
C GLU A 27 16.94 -15.78 -6.14
N VAL A 28 16.21 -14.79 -5.63
CA VAL A 28 14.78 -14.67 -5.96
C VAL A 28 14.66 -14.25 -7.42
N PRO A 29 14.07 -15.10 -8.28
CA PRO A 29 13.92 -14.77 -9.70
C PRO A 29 12.96 -13.58 -9.85
N THR A 30 13.34 -12.62 -10.68
CA THR A 30 12.40 -11.57 -11.09
C THR A 30 11.32 -12.21 -11.96
N LEU A 31 10.07 -11.99 -11.60
CA LEU A 31 8.90 -12.53 -12.28
C LEU A 31 8.04 -11.39 -12.84
N SER A 32 7.47 -11.63 -13.99
CA SER A 32 6.50 -10.73 -14.61
C SER A 32 5.32 -11.57 -15.12
N PRO A 33 4.50 -12.10 -14.19
CA PRO A 33 3.35 -12.91 -14.56
C PRO A 33 2.34 -12.02 -15.29
N THR A 34 1.89 -12.49 -16.44
CA THR A 34 0.83 -11.86 -17.21
C THR A 34 -0.39 -12.76 -17.15
N THR A 35 -1.37 -12.33 -16.41
CA THR A 35 -2.74 -12.81 -16.54
C THR A 35 -3.58 -11.64 -17.00
N PHE A 36 -4.69 -11.92 -17.65
CA PHE A 36 -5.64 -10.89 -18.03
C PHE A 36 -7.04 -11.28 -17.57
N VAL A 37 -7.51 -10.56 -16.58
CA VAL A 37 -8.88 -10.62 -16.10
C VAL A 37 -9.53 -9.28 -16.40
N LYS A 38 -10.58 -9.29 -17.22
CA LYS A 38 -11.28 -8.06 -17.58
C LYS A 38 -11.96 -7.45 -16.37
N GLY A 39 -11.68 -6.17 -16.11
CA GLY A 39 -12.38 -5.41 -15.09
C GLY A 39 -13.69 -4.80 -15.60
N LYS A 40 -14.53 -4.34 -14.68
CA LYS A 40 -15.80 -3.67 -15.01
C LYS A 40 -15.60 -2.24 -15.52
N ALA A 41 -14.60 -1.54 -14.96
CA ALA A 41 -14.32 -0.15 -15.28
C ALA A 41 -12.94 0.04 -15.91
N PHE A 42 -11.96 -0.72 -15.48
CA PHE A 42 -10.59 -0.68 -15.98
C PHE A 42 -9.97 -2.08 -16.00
N ASP A 43 -8.99 -2.29 -16.88
CA ASP A 43 -8.29 -3.57 -17.01
C ASP A 43 -6.93 -3.55 -16.28
N ARG A 44 -6.46 -2.36 -15.93
CA ARG A 44 -5.23 -2.12 -15.18
C ARG A 44 -5.38 -0.93 -14.25
N ILE A 45 -4.74 -1.00 -13.08
CA ILE A 45 -4.57 0.16 -12.20
C ILE A 45 -3.10 0.33 -11.84
N ALA A 46 -2.61 1.56 -11.89
CA ALA A 46 -1.31 1.97 -11.41
C ALA A 46 -1.49 2.99 -10.29
N ILE A 47 -1.04 2.67 -9.09
CA ILE A 47 -1.10 3.53 -7.91
C ILE A 47 0.29 4.09 -7.69
N ILE A 48 0.45 5.41 -7.83
CA ILE A 48 1.69 6.14 -7.50
C ILE A 48 1.49 6.76 -6.14
N TRP A 49 2.27 6.28 -5.17
CA TRP A 49 2.17 6.67 -3.78
C TRP A 49 3.33 7.57 -3.41
N LEU A 50 3.01 8.82 -3.10
CA LEU A 50 3.95 9.84 -2.70
C LEU A 50 3.92 10.00 -1.18
N GLU A 51 5.01 10.44 -0.61
CA GLU A 51 5.10 10.81 0.78
C GLU A 51 5.29 12.31 0.96
N ASN A 52 4.63 12.84 1.95
CA ASN A 52 4.56 14.27 2.13
C ASN A 52 5.12 14.68 3.49
N THR A 53 5.45 13.75 4.36
CA THR A 53 5.78 14.10 5.73
C THR A 53 6.90 13.26 6.32
N ASP A 54 7.58 13.93 7.25
CA ASP A 54 8.55 13.37 8.17
C ASP A 54 7.88 12.29 9.04
N TYR A 55 8.18 11.04 8.78
CA TYR A 55 7.63 9.88 9.50
C TYR A 55 7.89 9.98 11.01
N ASP A 56 9.04 10.53 11.43
CA ASP A 56 9.36 10.74 12.84
C ASP A 56 8.40 11.73 13.51
N LYS A 57 7.74 12.58 12.73
CA LYS A 57 6.67 13.45 13.21
C LYS A 57 5.32 12.74 13.24
N ALA A 58 5.03 11.86 12.28
CA ALA A 58 3.74 11.16 12.16
C ALA A 58 3.47 10.22 13.32
N ILE A 59 4.48 9.52 13.80
CA ILE A 59 4.33 8.53 14.88
C ILE A 59 5.00 8.94 16.18
N GLY A 60 5.48 10.19 16.29
CA GLY A 60 6.15 10.70 17.47
C GLY A 60 7.35 9.84 17.83
N ASP A 61 8.53 10.33 17.62
CA ASP A 61 9.86 9.90 18.14
C ASP A 61 10.00 8.44 18.66
N ARG A 62 9.39 7.48 17.94
CA ARG A 62 9.40 6.06 18.29
C ARG A 62 9.79 5.20 17.11
N ASN A 63 11.07 5.05 16.95
CA ASN A 63 11.79 4.24 15.95
C ASN A 63 11.45 2.73 15.92
N HIS A 64 10.22 2.29 16.23
CA HIS A 64 10.03 0.87 16.52
C HIS A 64 9.36 0.06 15.42
N ASP A 65 8.69 0.67 14.46
CA ASP A 65 7.72 -0.04 13.66
C ASP A 65 8.10 -0.27 12.20
N ASP A 66 9.20 0.29 11.75
CA ASP A 66 9.72 0.12 10.40
C ASP A 66 9.94 -1.33 9.97
N LEU A 67 9.90 -2.28 10.89
CA LEU A 67 10.17 -3.68 10.64
C LEU A 67 9.09 -4.63 11.17
N SER A 68 8.00 -4.10 11.67
CA SER A 68 6.87 -4.94 12.05
C SER A 68 6.36 -5.69 10.82
N THR A 69 6.32 -7.00 10.94
CA THR A 69 5.79 -7.88 9.90
C THR A 69 4.49 -8.46 10.39
N PHE A 70 3.45 -8.37 9.58
CA PHE A 70 2.19 -9.06 9.84
C PHE A 70 2.42 -10.57 9.77
N ASP A 71 1.73 -11.31 10.62
CA ASP A 71 1.81 -12.76 10.59
C ASP A 71 1.38 -13.32 9.24
N ALA A 72 1.97 -14.44 8.82
CA ALA A 72 1.76 -15.02 7.50
C ALA A 72 0.31 -15.48 7.22
N ASN A 73 -0.53 -15.57 8.25
CA ASN A 73 -1.96 -15.87 8.13
C ASN A 73 -2.84 -14.62 8.00
N ILE A 74 -2.26 -13.41 8.03
CA ILE A 74 -3.01 -12.17 7.81
C ILE A 74 -3.07 -11.88 6.32
N SER A 75 -4.30 -11.88 5.79
CA SER A 75 -4.55 -11.61 4.37
C SER A 75 -4.49 -10.13 4.04
N SER A 76 -4.06 -9.83 2.83
CA SER A 76 -3.97 -8.50 2.23
C SER A 76 -4.69 -8.45 0.89
N ILE A 77 -4.63 -7.31 0.20
CA ILE A 77 -5.14 -7.16 -1.17
C ILE A 77 -4.47 -8.16 -2.13
N VAL A 78 -3.21 -8.54 -1.89
CA VAL A 78 -2.49 -9.51 -2.71
C VAL A 78 -3.21 -10.86 -2.75
N ASP A 79 -3.71 -11.32 -1.60
CA ASP A 79 -4.43 -12.60 -1.52
C ASP A 79 -5.74 -12.56 -2.32
N LEU A 80 -6.46 -11.44 -2.27
CA LEU A 80 -7.68 -11.23 -3.04
C LEU A 80 -7.43 -11.20 -4.55
N LEU A 81 -6.35 -10.54 -4.98
CA LEU A 81 -5.95 -10.48 -6.39
C LEU A 81 -5.56 -11.86 -6.91
N GLU A 82 -4.75 -12.60 -6.15
CA GLU A 82 -4.30 -13.95 -6.55
C GLU A 82 -5.45 -14.95 -6.61
N ASP A 83 -6.46 -14.84 -5.72
CA ASP A 83 -7.67 -15.67 -5.78
C ASP A 83 -8.43 -15.54 -7.11
N LYS A 84 -8.40 -14.36 -7.71
CA LYS A 84 -9.02 -14.06 -9.01
C LYS A 84 -8.04 -14.10 -10.18
N GLU A 85 -6.86 -14.65 -9.98
CA GLU A 85 -5.81 -14.72 -11.00
C GLU A 85 -5.41 -13.38 -11.60
N ILE A 86 -5.59 -12.28 -10.84
CA ILE A 86 -5.19 -10.94 -11.27
C ILE A 86 -3.70 -10.75 -10.97
N SER A 87 -2.94 -10.44 -12.02
CA SER A 87 -1.51 -10.18 -11.86
C SER A 87 -1.27 -8.89 -11.08
N TRP A 88 -0.33 -8.94 -10.15
CA TRP A 88 0.06 -7.79 -9.34
C TRP A 88 1.58 -7.64 -9.28
N GLY A 89 2.05 -6.47 -8.92
CA GLY A 89 3.47 -6.20 -8.71
C GLY A 89 3.73 -4.83 -8.11
N GLU A 90 4.85 -4.69 -7.46
CA GLU A 90 5.35 -3.43 -6.92
C GLU A 90 6.61 -3.00 -7.64
N TYR A 91 6.75 -1.68 -7.82
CA TYR A 91 7.91 -1.03 -8.40
C TYR A 91 8.41 0.04 -7.45
N GLN A 92 9.54 -0.25 -6.82
CA GLN A 92 10.13 0.58 -5.77
C GLN A 92 11.40 1.26 -6.30
N GLU A 93 11.42 2.60 -6.35
CA GLU A 93 12.61 3.32 -6.81
C GLU A 93 13.78 3.08 -5.84
N ASP A 94 14.96 2.81 -6.39
CA ASP A 94 16.20 2.51 -5.69
C ASP A 94 16.19 1.29 -4.74
N MET A 95 15.17 0.45 -4.79
CA MET A 95 15.26 -0.88 -4.17
C MET A 95 16.43 -1.65 -4.81
N PRO A 96 17.39 -2.21 -4.06
CA PRO A 96 18.66 -2.68 -4.64
C PRO A 96 18.51 -3.87 -5.59
N TYR A 97 17.50 -4.70 -5.40
CA TYR A 97 17.18 -5.87 -6.24
C TYR A 97 15.78 -6.39 -5.96
N THR A 98 15.24 -7.20 -6.86
CA THR A 98 13.92 -7.84 -6.71
C THR A 98 13.84 -8.64 -5.41
N GLY A 99 12.74 -8.45 -4.65
CA GLY A 99 12.50 -9.16 -3.41
C GLY A 99 13.40 -8.73 -2.26
N TYR A 100 13.92 -7.51 -2.28
CA TYR A 100 14.71 -6.97 -1.17
C TYR A 100 13.84 -6.80 0.09
N THR A 101 14.29 -7.40 1.19
CA THR A 101 13.58 -7.41 2.48
C THR A 101 14.30 -6.61 3.58
N GLY A 102 15.41 -5.94 3.24
CA GLY A 102 16.15 -5.14 4.18
C GLY A 102 15.40 -3.86 4.60
N LYS A 103 15.75 -3.32 5.76
CA LYS A 103 15.09 -2.16 6.37
C LYS A 103 15.18 -0.90 5.51
N ALA A 104 16.36 -0.64 4.98
CA ALA A 104 16.65 0.52 4.15
C ALA A 104 17.81 0.23 3.20
N TYR A 105 17.91 1.00 2.13
CA TYR A 105 19.05 0.99 1.23
C TYR A 105 19.54 2.43 1.03
N PRO A 106 20.63 2.83 1.69
CA PRO A 106 21.16 4.17 1.59
C PRO A 106 21.91 4.38 0.28
N ASN A 107 21.94 5.61 -0.18
CA ASN A 107 22.81 6.05 -1.26
C ASN A 107 24.29 5.81 -0.86
N PRO A 108 25.04 5.05 -1.63
CA PRO A 108 26.42 4.70 -1.25
C PRO A 108 27.39 5.91 -1.22
N THR A 109 27.01 7.01 -1.85
CA THR A 109 27.84 8.23 -1.91
C THR A 109 27.48 9.22 -0.80
N THR A 110 26.19 9.42 -0.53
CA THR A 110 25.72 10.44 0.41
C THR A 110 25.35 9.88 1.77
N GLY A 111 25.03 8.57 1.85
CA GLY A 111 24.52 7.93 3.05
C GLY A 111 23.03 8.20 3.33
N ALA A 112 22.37 9.04 2.52
CA ALA A 112 20.94 9.30 2.65
C ALA A 112 20.13 8.05 2.29
N ASN A 113 19.02 7.81 2.98
CA ASN A 113 18.10 6.76 2.62
C ASN A 113 17.49 7.05 1.24
N MET A 114 17.53 6.05 0.36
CA MET A 114 16.87 6.11 -0.93
C MET A 114 15.62 5.23 -0.89
N TYR A 115 15.76 3.96 -0.57
CA TYR A 115 14.66 3.03 -0.35
C TYR A 115 14.49 2.76 1.14
N VAL A 116 13.25 2.73 1.62
CA VAL A 116 12.88 2.28 2.96
C VAL A 116 11.77 1.24 2.87
N ARG A 117 11.89 0.16 3.65
CA ARG A 117 10.92 -0.96 3.61
C ARG A 117 9.51 -0.55 4.02
N LYS A 118 9.35 0.44 4.90
CA LYS A 118 8.05 0.93 5.35
C LYS A 118 7.20 1.48 4.20
N HIS A 119 7.82 1.95 3.10
CA HIS A 119 7.12 2.41 1.89
C HIS A 119 6.84 1.29 0.88
N ASN A 120 7.12 0.04 1.25
CA ASN A 120 6.87 -1.14 0.42
C ASN A 120 5.82 -2.02 1.14
N PRO A 121 4.53 -1.85 0.85
CA PRO A 121 3.46 -2.48 1.63
C PRO A 121 3.47 -4.01 1.54
N ALA A 122 3.74 -4.61 0.39
CA ALA A 122 3.66 -6.06 0.24
C ALA A 122 4.67 -6.80 1.14
N VAL A 123 5.92 -6.32 1.24
CA VAL A 123 6.95 -6.96 2.08
C VAL A 123 6.71 -6.76 3.59
N SER A 124 5.66 -6.06 3.98
CA SER A 124 5.21 -6.00 5.37
C SER A 124 4.41 -7.24 5.80
N TYR A 125 4.02 -8.10 4.87
CA TYR A 125 3.24 -9.30 5.14
C TYR A 125 4.10 -10.56 5.12
N GLY A 126 3.97 -11.39 6.17
CA GLY A 126 4.71 -12.65 6.30
C GLY A 126 4.45 -13.61 5.14
N ASN A 127 3.23 -13.69 4.64
CA ASN A 127 2.89 -14.55 3.50
C ASN A 127 3.52 -14.09 2.16
N VAL A 128 3.95 -12.84 2.07
CA VAL A 128 4.76 -12.36 0.94
C VAL A 128 6.23 -12.69 1.17
N LEU A 129 6.74 -12.45 2.39
CA LEU A 129 8.13 -12.73 2.74
C LEU A 129 8.48 -14.22 2.63
N ASP A 130 7.54 -15.11 2.91
CA ASP A 130 7.71 -16.56 2.87
C ASP A 130 7.54 -17.14 1.45
N SER A 131 7.23 -16.32 0.46
CA SER A 131 6.97 -16.74 -0.92
C SER A 131 7.95 -16.13 -1.92
N GLU A 132 8.85 -16.96 -2.48
CA GLU A 132 9.74 -16.52 -3.57
C GLU A 132 8.97 -15.99 -4.79
N LYS A 133 7.79 -16.58 -5.08
CA LYS A 133 6.91 -16.11 -6.17
C LYS A 133 6.42 -14.70 -5.90
N ARG A 134 5.96 -14.40 -4.69
CA ARG A 134 5.46 -13.05 -4.31
C ARG A 134 6.60 -12.05 -4.22
N LEU A 135 7.73 -12.43 -3.64
CA LEU A 135 8.93 -11.59 -3.63
C LEU A 135 9.44 -11.29 -5.04
N GLY A 136 9.30 -12.25 -5.98
CA GLY A 136 9.73 -12.09 -7.36
C GLY A 136 8.99 -11.00 -8.15
N VAL A 137 7.86 -10.51 -7.67
CA VAL A 137 7.09 -9.42 -8.28
C VAL A 137 7.21 -8.10 -7.52
N THR A 138 7.98 -8.05 -6.43
CA THR A 138 8.39 -6.80 -5.78
C THR A 138 9.71 -6.35 -6.38
N LYS A 139 9.70 -5.35 -7.24
CA LYS A 139 10.77 -5.03 -8.18
C LYS A 139 11.38 -3.65 -7.94
N ASN A 140 12.64 -3.49 -8.36
CA ASN A 140 13.20 -2.15 -8.56
C ASN A 140 12.47 -1.46 -9.72
N LEU A 141 12.18 -0.16 -9.57
CA LEU A 141 11.46 0.63 -10.58
C LEU A 141 12.15 0.64 -11.95
N THR A 142 13.47 0.41 -12.03
CA THR A 142 14.18 0.31 -13.30
C THR A 142 13.69 -0.83 -14.19
N LEU A 143 13.01 -1.84 -13.61
CA LEU A 143 12.43 -2.96 -14.35
C LEU A 143 11.06 -2.63 -14.97
N PHE A 144 10.44 -1.51 -14.59
CA PHE A 144 9.16 -1.07 -15.12
C PHE A 144 9.22 -0.89 -16.64
N GLN A 145 10.26 -0.22 -17.15
CA GLN A 145 10.41 0.02 -18.58
C GLN A 145 10.56 -1.29 -19.36
N GLN A 146 11.28 -2.25 -18.81
CA GLN A 146 11.42 -3.57 -19.43
C GLN A 146 10.08 -4.32 -19.49
N ASP A 147 9.30 -4.28 -18.41
CA ASP A 147 7.97 -4.90 -18.37
C ASP A 147 7.00 -4.21 -19.33
N LEU A 148 7.08 -2.88 -19.45
CA LEU A 148 6.30 -2.11 -20.41
C LEU A 148 6.62 -2.50 -21.87
N GLU A 149 7.90 -2.57 -22.21
CA GLU A 149 8.34 -2.95 -23.55
C GLU A 149 7.93 -4.37 -23.92
N ASN A 150 8.05 -5.29 -22.97
CA ASN A 150 7.68 -6.71 -23.11
C ASN A 150 6.17 -6.96 -23.00
N GLU A 151 5.36 -5.94 -22.70
CA GLU A 151 3.92 -6.05 -22.45
C GLU A 151 3.60 -7.01 -21.28
N THR A 152 4.45 -6.96 -20.25
CA THR A 152 4.34 -7.79 -19.05
C THR A 152 4.05 -6.99 -17.78
N LEU A 153 3.53 -5.77 -17.93
CA LEU A 153 3.04 -4.99 -16.79
C LEU A 153 1.86 -5.72 -16.12
N PRO A 154 1.85 -5.83 -14.79
CA PRO A 154 0.75 -6.45 -14.08
C PRO A 154 -0.52 -5.60 -14.15
N GLN A 155 -1.67 -6.21 -13.82
CA GLN A 155 -2.95 -5.51 -13.81
C GLN A 155 -3.11 -4.58 -12.59
N TRP A 156 -2.54 -4.94 -11.46
CA TRP A 156 -2.46 -4.09 -10.28
C TRP A 156 -1.00 -3.74 -10.00
N MET A 157 -0.70 -2.46 -9.94
CA MET A 157 0.66 -1.96 -9.69
C MET A 157 0.68 -0.96 -8.56
N PHE A 158 1.64 -1.11 -7.65
CA PHE A 158 1.98 -0.13 -6.63
C PHE A 158 3.39 0.41 -6.90
N ILE A 159 3.50 1.72 -7.10
CA ILE A 159 4.71 2.39 -7.56
C ILE A 159 5.11 3.42 -6.51
N THR A 160 6.29 3.25 -5.93
CA THR A 160 6.79 4.14 -4.89
C THR A 160 8.09 4.80 -5.35
N PRO A 161 8.14 6.12 -5.42
CA PRO A 161 9.39 6.87 -5.57
C PRO A 161 10.31 6.65 -4.36
N ASN A 162 11.58 7.00 -4.50
CA ASN A 162 12.52 6.99 -3.37
C ASN A 162 12.27 8.18 -2.43
N MET A 163 12.91 8.16 -1.25
CA MET A 163 12.78 9.16 -0.19
C MET A 163 13.07 10.61 -0.63
N THR A 164 13.82 10.79 -1.71
CA THR A 164 14.09 12.12 -2.30
C THR A 164 13.02 12.49 -3.31
N SER A 165 12.53 11.51 -4.06
CA SER A 165 11.60 11.72 -5.18
C SER A 165 10.14 11.78 -4.74
N ASP A 166 9.78 11.16 -3.61
CA ASP A 166 8.41 11.07 -3.10
C ASP A 166 7.89 12.34 -2.41
N GLY A 167 8.81 13.24 -2.00
CA GLY A 167 8.51 14.47 -1.27
C GLY A 167 8.94 14.46 0.19
N HIS A 168 9.16 13.27 0.79
CA HIS A 168 9.48 13.11 2.21
C HIS A 168 10.73 13.89 2.63
N ASP A 169 11.88 13.62 2.02
CA ASP A 169 13.15 14.29 2.33
C ASP A 169 13.34 15.61 1.56
N THR A 170 12.36 16.03 0.76
CA THR A 170 12.48 17.18 -0.14
C THR A 170 11.29 18.13 -0.12
N SER A 171 10.41 18.04 -1.12
CA SER A 171 9.21 18.87 -1.21
C SER A 171 8.21 18.33 -2.23
N VAL A 172 6.95 18.75 -2.09
CA VAL A 172 5.88 18.47 -3.06
C VAL A 172 6.26 18.90 -4.49
N THR A 173 7.10 19.93 -4.67
CA THR A 173 7.58 20.36 -5.99
C THR A 173 8.49 19.31 -6.62
N VAL A 174 9.34 18.67 -5.82
CA VAL A 174 10.21 17.57 -6.29
C VAL A 174 9.36 16.35 -6.63
N ALA A 175 8.43 15.97 -5.74
CA ALA A 175 7.50 14.87 -5.97
C ALA A 175 6.66 15.08 -7.25
N GLY A 176 6.13 16.28 -7.46
CA GLY A 176 5.39 16.62 -8.66
C GLY A 176 6.24 16.61 -9.94
N ALA A 177 7.51 17.03 -9.85
CA ALA A 177 8.43 16.94 -10.98
C ALA A 177 8.78 15.49 -11.33
N TRP A 178 9.04 14.66 -10.32
CA TRP A 178 9.26 13.22 -10.50
C TRP A 178 8.04 12.55 -11.13
N THR A 179 6.85 12.78 -10.58
CA THR A 179 5.59 12.22 -11.09
C THR A 179 5.35 12.60 -12.55
N ARG A 180 5.58 13.87 -12.91
CA ARG A 180 5.48 14.33 -14.29
C ARG A 180 6.47 13.59 -15.19
N ASN A 181 7.74 13.55 -14.81
CA ASN A 181 8.78 12.91 -15.62
C ASN A 181 8.52 11.40 -15.80
N PHE A 182 7.94 10.76 -14.80
CA PHE A 182 7.58 9.35 -14.87
C PHE A 182 6.35 9.13 -15.77
N LEU A 183 5.28 9.92 -15.59
CA LEU A 183 4.00 9.70 -16.28
C LEU A 183 3.97 10.27 -17.71
N GLU A 184 4.57 11.45 -17.97
CA GLU A 184 4.45 12.12 -19.26
C GLU A 184 4.80 11.22 -20.47
N PRO A 185 5.88 10.42 -20.44
CA PRO A 185 6.17 9.49 -21.53
C PRO A 185 5.19 8.30 -21.63
N LEU A 186 4.41 8.04 -20.59
CA LEU A 186 3.46 6.94 -20.52
C LEU A 186 2.07 7.34 -21.00
N LEU A 187 1.70 8.62 -20.90
CA LEU A 187 0.34 9.10 -21.21
C LEU A 187 -0.08 8.85 -22.66
N ASP A 188 0.87 8.85 -23.60
CA ASP A 188 0.63 8.56 -25.01
C ASP A 188 1.00 7.11 -25.40
N ASN A 189 1.38 6.27 -24.44
CA ASN A 189 1.80 4.91 -24.70
C ASN A 189 0.65 3.92 -24.53
N PRO A 190 0.10 3.35 -25.61
CA PRO A 190 -1.05 2.43 -25.52
C PRO A 190 -0.75 1.13 -24.76
N LYS A 191 0.52 0.69 -24.68
CA LYS A 191 0.90 -0.48 -23.87
C LYS A 191 0.68 -0.26 -22.37
N PHE A 192 0.71 1.00 -21.93
CA PHE A 192 0.42 1.40 -20.57
C PHE A 192 -1.02 1.86 -20.40
N MET A 193 -1.48 2.80 -21.24
CA MET A 193 -2.72 3.55 -21.05
C MET A 193 -3.99 2.80 -21.40
N ASN A 194 -3.92 1.78 -22.28
CA ASN A 194 -5.14 1.09 -22.75
C ASN A 194 -6.00 0.57 -21.57
N ASN A 195 -7.15 1.22 -21.38
CA ASN A 195 -8.10 0.96 -20.29
C ASN A 195 -7.44 0.90 -18.89
N THR A 196 -6.47 1.78 -18.67
CA THR A 196 -5.73 1.90 -17.42
C THR A 196 -6.27 3.06 -16.59
N LEU A 197 -6.49 2.82 -15.30
CA LEU A 197 -6.70 3.86 -14.29
C LEU A 197 -5.36 4.13 -13.60
N VAL A 198 -4.95 5.39 -13.54
CA VAL A 198 -3.76 5.81 -12.78
C VAL A 198 -4.24 6.66 -11.62
N LEU A 199 -3.84 6.29 -10.43
CA LEU A 199 -4.03 7.08 -9.21
C LEU A 199 -2.68 7.66 -8.78
N VAL A 200 -2.63 8.97 -8.56
CA VAL A 200 -1.51 9.65 -7.90
C VAL A 200 -2.04 10.24 -6.60
N THR A 201 -1.47 9.83 -5.48
CA THR A 201 -1.89 10.29 -4.16
C THR A 201 -0.71 10.38 -3.19
N PHE A 202 -0.98 10.87 -1.98
CA PHE A 202 -0.06 10.95 -0.87
C PHE A 202 -0.61 10.11 0.29
N ASP A 203 0.26 9.65 1.17
CA ASP A 203 -0.09 8.91 2.38
C ASP A 203 -0.77 9.82 3.42
N GLU A 204 -0.19 11.00 3.69
CA GLU A 204 -0.68 11.94 4.67
C GLU A 204 -0.31 13.39 4.33
N ASN A 205 -0.85 14.35 5.09
CA ASN A 205 -0.45 15.74 4.98
C ASN A 205 0.72 16.05 5.93
N GLU A 206 1.52 17.08 5.59
CA GLU A 206 2.70 17.49 6.37
C GLU A 206 2.35 18.12 7.74
N THR A 207 1.17 18.69 7.89
CA THR A 207 0.78 19.48 9.08
C THR A 207 -0.20 18.72 9.96
N TYR A 208 0.26 18.12 11.06
CA TYR A 208 -0.56 17.31 11.96
C TYR A 208 -1.60 18.07 12.78
N THR A 209 -1.58 19.40 12.79
CA THR A 209 -2.54 20.23 13.52
C THR A 209 -3.75 20.62 12.70
N ILE A 210 -3.85 20.15 11.48
CA ILE A 210 -4.98 20.35 10.59
C ILE A 210 -5.53 18.99 10.13
N GLN A 211 -6.69 19.01 9.48
CA GLN A 211 -7.29 17.79 8.91
C GLN A 211 -6.31 17.09 7.98
N ASN A 212 -6.15 15.77 8.15
CA ASN A 212 -5.35 14.94 7.26
C ASN A 212 -6.05 14.77 5.91
N ARG A 213 -5.88 15.76 5.05
CA ARG A 213 -6.47 15.81 3.71
C ARG A 213 -5.38 15.78 2.68
N VAL A 214 -5.37 14.74 1.87
CA VAL A 214 -4.41 14.52 0.79
C VAL A 214 -5.03 14.78 -0.57
N LEU A 215 -4.18 15.09 -1.54
CA LEU A 215 -4.57 15.21 -2.94
C LEU A 215 -4.61 13.82 -3.57
N ALA A 216 -5.69 13.51 -4.29
CA ALA A 216 -5.77 12.35 -5.16
C ALA A 216 -6.10 12.79 -6.59
N ILE A 217 -5.38 12.29 -7.57
CA ILE A 217 -5.59 12.58 -8.99
C ILE A 217 -5.81 11.27 -9.72
N LEU A 218 -6.93 11.17 -10.43
CA LEU A 218 -7.23 10.05 -11.31
C LEU A 218 -6.94 10.44 -12.76
N LEU A 219 -6.18 9.60 -13.46
CA LEU A 219 -5.75 9.77 -14.84
C LEU A 219 -5.96 8.46 -15.62
N GLY A 220 -5.77 8.51 -16.91
CA GLY A 220 -5.73 7.34 -17.78
C GLY A 220 -6.97 7.15 -18.62
N ASP A 221 -6.90 6.24 -19.59
CA ASP A 221 -7.97 5.99 -20.56
C ASP A 221 -9.25 5.43 -19.92
N ALA A 222 -9.15 4.90 -18.69
CA ALA A 222 -10.31 4.47 -17.93
C ALA A 222 -11.15 5.64 -17.38
N VAL A 223 -10.59 6.87 -17.35
CA VAL A 223 -11.32 8.06 -16.92
C VAL A 223 -12.20 8.55 -18.09
N PRO A 224 -13.53 8.61 -17.93
CA PRO A 224 -14.40 9.11 -18.97
C PRO A 224 -14.09 10.56 -19.37
N GLU A 225 -14.12 10.85 -20.67
CA GLU A 225 -13.75 12.18 -21.22
C GLU A 225 -14.52 13.33 -20.54
N GLN A 226 -15.79 13.14 -20.22
CA GLN A 226 -16.61 14.15 -19.54
C GLN A 226 -16.19 14.46 -18.11
N LEU A 227 -15.35 13.61 -17.51
CA LEU A 227 -14.81 13.82 -16.16
C LEU A 227 -13.42 14.46 -16.16
N VAL A 228 -12.80 14.58 -17.33
CA VAL A 228 -11.47 15.21 -17.42
C VAL A 228 -11.55 16.68 -17.02
N GLY A 229 -10.67 17.09 -16.12
CA GLY A 229 -10.62 18.45 -15.60
C GLY A 229 -11.71 18.78 -14.57
N THR A 230 -12.46 17.79 -14.09
CA THR A 230 -13.45 17.96 -13.03
C THR A 230 -12.88 17.63 -11.65
N THR A 231 -13.64 17.91 -10.61
CA THR A 231 -13.34 17.54 -9.23
C THR A 231 -14.49 16.72 -8.69
N ASP A 232 -14.18 15.58 -8.09
CA ASP A 232 -15.13 14.79 -7.32
C ASP A 232 -15.04 15.18 -5.84
N SER A 233 -16.18 15.53 -5.25
CA SER A 233 -16.30 15.92 -3.85
C SER A 233 -16.82 14.82 -2.93
N THR A 234 -17.01 13.63 -3.45
CA THR A 234 -17.36 12.46 -2.65
C THR A 234 -16.27 12.21 -1.60
N PHE A 235 -16.68 11.77 -0.42
CA PHE A 235 -15.70 11.41 0.60
C PHE A 235 -15.02 10.10 0.23
N TYR A 236 -13.69 10.16 0.18
CA TYR A 236 -12.80 9.01 -0.01
C TYR A 236 -11.72 9.00 1.07
N ASP A 237 -11.20 7.84 1.37
CA ASP A 237 -10.03 7.59 2.17
C ASP A 237 -9.13 6.54 1.49
N HIS A 238 -8.01 6.16 2.08
CA HIS A 238 -7.12 5.17 1.50
C HIS A 238 -7.74 3.78 1.33
N TYR A 239 -8.77 3.45 2.10
CA TYR A 239 -9.50 2.20 1.92
C TYR A 239 -10.38 2.22 0.66
N SER A 240 -10.70 3.41 0.13
CA SER A 240 -11.41 3.58 -1.14
C SER A 240 -10.65 3.01 -2.33
N GLU A 241 -9.32 3.00 -2.27
CA GLU A 241 -8.48 2.38 -3.28
C GLU A 241 -8.69 0.87 -3.31
N ILE A 242 -8.72 0.23 -2.14
CA ILE A 242 -8.97 -1.20 -1.97
C ILE A 242 -10.40 -1.52 -2.41
N SER A 243 -11.40 -0.77 -1.92
CA SER A 243 -12.81 -0.95 -2.29
C SER A 243 -13.02 -0.83 -3.80
N THR A 244 -12.34 0.12 -4.45
CA THR A 244 -12.41 0.34 -5.89
C THR A 244 -11.88 -0.87 -6.68
N VAL A 245 -10.76 -1.43 -6.25
CA VAL A 245 -10.17 -2.64 -6.84
C VAL A 245 -11.08 -3.85 -6.62
N GLN A 246 -11.64 -3.99 -5.41
CA GLN A 246 -12.60 -5.04 -5.08
C GLN A 246 -13.85 -4.94 -5.95
N ALA A 247 -14.41 -3.75 -6.15
CA ALA A 247 -15.58 -3.55 -6.99
C ALA A 247 -15.29 -3.84 -8.46
N ASN A 248 -14.14 -3.36 -8.97
CA ASN A 248 -13.77 -3.52 -10.38
C ASN A 248 -13.63 -4.98 -10.81
N TRP A 249 -13.04 -5.83 -9.97
CA TRP A 249 -12.79 -7.24 -10.29
C TRP A 249 -13.65 -8.23 -9.49
N GLU A 250 -14.69 -7.74 -8.81
CA GLU A 250 -15.60 -8.57 -7.98
C GLU A 250 -14.83 -9.45 -6.98
N LEU A 251 -13.83 -8.84 -6.33
CA LEU A 251 -13.09 -9.51 -5.27
C LEU A 251 -13.93 -9.59 -4.00
N ASP A 252 -13.65 -10.57 -3.18
CA ASP A 252 -14.09 -10.59 -1.78
C ASP A 252 -13.41 -9.44 -1.00
N THR A 253 -13.81 -9.22 0.25
CA THR A 253 -13.29 -8.14 1.11
C THR A 253 -12.37 -8.66 2.22
N LEU A 254 -11.69 -7.75 2.91
CA LEU A 254 -10.87 -8.07 4.07
C LEU A 254 -11.66 -7.96 5.40
N GLY A 255 -12.92 -7.52 5.34
CA GLY A 255 -13.79 -7.39 6.51
C GLY A 255 -13.41 -6.24 7.45
N ARG A 256 -12.74 -5.21 6.95
CA ARG A 256 -12.28 -4.04 7.69
C ARG A 256 -12.88 -2.76 7.09
N PHE A 257 -12.21 -1.61 7.17
CA PHE A 257 -12.67 -0.36 6.58
C PHE A 257 -12.85 -0.43 5.05
N ASP A 258 -12.22 -1.40 4.38
CA ASP A 258 -12.42 -1.67 2.96
C ASP A 258 -13.88 -1.99 2.59
N VAL A 259 -14.68 -2.52 3.53
CA VAL A 259 -16.11 -2.79 3.30
C VAL A 259 -16.94 -1.49 3.35
N GLY A 260 -16.58 -0.58 4.25
CA GLY A 260 -17.27 0.69 4.47
C GLY A 260 -16.84 1.83 3.55
N ALA A 261 -15.66 1.77 2.95
CA ALA A 261 -15.13 2.85 2.12
C ALA A 261 -15.87 2.97 0.78
N ASN A 262 -16.01 4.21 0.28
CA ASN A 262 -16.60 4.46 -1.03
C ASN A 262 -15.69 3.97 -2.16
N VAL A 263 -16.28 3.33 -3.14
CA VAL A 263 -15.66 3.08 -4.45
C VAL A 263 -15.56 4.41 -5.19
N PHE A 264 -14.48 4.66 -5.96
CA PHE A 264 -14.38 5.86 -6.78
C PHE A 264 -15.59 5.99 -7.71
N SER A 265 -16.21 7.16 -7.78
CA SER A 265 -17.51 7.37 -8.44
C SER A 265 -17.54 6.86 -9.87
N LEU A 266 -16.48 7.11 -10.64
CA LEU A 266 -16.36 6.63 -12.03
C LEU A 266 -16.38 5.10 -12.15
N VAL A 267 -15.99 4.39 -11.11
CA VAL A 267 -16.02 2.92 -11.02
C VAL A 267 -17.36 2.48 -10.46
N ALA A 268 -17.89 3.15 -9.44
CA ALA A 268 -19.20 2.89 -8.86
C ALA A 268 -20.31 2.95 -9.93
N ASP A 269 -20.24 3.91 -10.86
CA ASP A 269 -21.14 4.01 -12.02
C ASP A 269 -21.15 2.75 -12.93
N LYS A 270 -20.07 1.98 -12.94
CA LYS A 270 -19.91 0.75 -13.73
C LYS A 270 -20.22 -0.51 -12.95
N THR A 271 -19.99 -0.48 -11.65
CA THR A 271 -20.15 -1.64 -10.77
C THR A 271 -21.51 -1.69 -10.10
N GLY A 272 -22.20 -0.54 -10.01
CA GLY A 272 -23.48 -0.40 -9.33
C GLY A 272 -23.33 -0.26 -7.81
N ASP A 273 -22.15 0.13 -7.34
CA ASP A 273 -21.94 0.46 -5.94
C ASP A 273 -22.61 1.80 -5.59
N ASP A 274 -23.25 1.86 -4.44
CA ASP A 274 -23.79 3.11 -3.91
C ASP A 274 -22.67 3.97 -3.31
N LEU A 275 -22.66 5.26 -3.63
CA LEU A 275 -21.83 6.24 -2.94
C LEU A 275 -22.53 6.65 -1.66
N ARG A 276 -21.90 6.34 -0.54
CA ARG A 276 -22.44 6.61 0.79
C ARG A 276 -22.03 7.98 1.26
N GLU A 277 -22.97 8.68 1.86
CA GLU A 277 -22.69 9.91 2.59
C GLU A 277 -22.31 9.59 4.03
N TRP A 278 -21.34 10.33 4.55
CA TRP A 278 -21.00 10.20 5.95
C TRP A 278 -22.13 10.73 6.83
N SER A 279 -22.72 9.86 7.63
CA SER A 279 -23.85 10.18 8.51
C SER A 279 -23.43 10.72 9.87
N GLY A 280 -22.15 10.87 10.14
CA GLY A 280 -21.63 11.47 11.37
C GLY A 280 -22.09 12.92 11.53
N GLN A 281 -22.14 13.41 12.78
CA GLN A 281 -22.77 14.67 13.19
C GLN A 281 -22.39 15.87 12.31
N GLY A 282 -23.22 16.11 11.26
CA GLY A 282 -23.21 17.27 10.39
C GLY A 282 -22.07 17.32 9.36
N SER A 283 -22.38 17.61 8.11
CA SER A 283 -21.40 17.85 7.04
C SER A 283 -20.35 18.92 7.40
N GLN A 284 -20.70 19.88 8.27
CA GLN A 284 -19.77 20.84 8.82
C GLN A 284 -18.70 20.21 9.73
N ALA A 285 -18.95 19.03 10.29
CA ALA A 285 -17.97 18.35 11.12
C ALA A 285 -16.79 17.80 10.32
N LEU A 286 -16.97 17.46 9.03
CA LEU A 286 -15.88 17.04 8.16
C LEU A 286 -14.88 18.16 7.86
N GLU A 287 -15.38 19.40 7.65
CA GLU A 287 -14.53 20.54 7.37
C GLU A 287 -13.70 20.99 8.59
N HIS A 288 -14.09 20.58 9.78
CA HIS A 288 -13.44 20.96 11.04
C HIS A 288 -12.80 19.78 11.77
N ARG A 289 -12.95 18.55 11.27
CA ARG A 289 -12.26 17.40 11.85
C ARG A 289 -10.83 17.35 11.35
N TYR A 290 -9.93 17.24 12.27
CA TYR A 290 -8.52 16.99 12.02
C TYR A 290 -7.97 16.13 13.16
N PHE A 291 -6.99 15.34 12.82
CA PHE A 291 -6.21 14.66 13.83
C PHE A 291 -5.16 15.64 14.33
N ASN A 292 -5.28 16.08 15.56
CA ASN A 292 -4.32 16.99 16.19
C ASN A 292 -3.22 16.27 16.96
N TYR A 293 -3.17 14.97 16.87
CA TYR A 293 -2.08 14.08 17.30
C TYR A 293 -2.30 12.68 16.71
N SER A 294 -1.19 11.97 16.48
CA SER A 294 -1.22 10.58 16.08
C SER A 294 -1.54 9.67 17.26
N TYR A 295 -2.24 8.59 17.01
CA TYR A 295 -2.37 7.49 17.95
C TYR A 295 -1.80 6.22 17.34
N ALA A 296 -1.28 5.34 18.21
CA ALA A 296 -0.75 4.08 17.74
C ALA A 296 -1.88 3.22 17.15
N GLY A 297 -1.76 2.82 15.89
CA GLY A 297 -2.63 1.83 15.29
C GLY A 297 -2.41 0.44 15.90
N VAL A 298 -3.29 -0.49 15.56
CA VAL A 298 -3.25 -1.88 16.08
C VAL A 298 -1.95 -2.62 15.81
N PHE A 299 -1.19 -2.18 14.85
CA PHE A 299 0.09 -2.78 14.47
C PHE A 299 1.28 -2.07 15.09
N ASN A 300 1.04 -0.92 15.72
CA ASN A 300 2.02 -0.14 16.43
C ASN A 300 1.91 -0.48 17.92
N HIS A 301 2.80 -1.29 18.45
CA HIS A 301 2.81 -1.68 19.83
C HIS A 301 4.06 -1.20 20.53
N ARG A 302 3.88 -0.90 21.81
CA ARG A 302 4.99 -0.54 22.69
C ARG A 302 5.89 -1.75 22.90
N ASP A 303 7.17 -1.49 23.09
CA ASP A 303 8.15 -2.54 23.42
C ASP A 303 7.64 -3.45 24.54
N GLY A 304 7.63 -4.76 24.28
CA GLY A 304 7.22 -5.78 25.25
C GLY A 304 5.72 -6.08 25.32
N GLU A 305 4.89 -5.40 24.54
CA GLU A 305 3.45 -5.74 24.44
C GLU A 305 3.23 -6.77 23.30
N ALA A 306 2.34 -7.73 23.52
CA ALA A 306 1.94 -8.64 22.47
C ALA A 306 1.14 -7.89 21.40
N ARG A 307 1.35 -8.21 20.11
CA ARG A 307 0.53 -7.66 19.02
C ARG A 307 -0.94 -7.96 19.26
N SER A 308 -1.73 -6.91 19.27
CA SER A 308 -3.16 -7.01 19.33
C SER A 308 -3.74 -6.62 17.96
N TYR A 309 -4.07 -7.61 17.13
CA TYR A 309 -4.81 -7.35 15.90
C TYR A 309 -6.27 -7.07 16.24
N VAL A 310 -6.83 -6.01 15.66
CA VAL A 310 -8.28 -5.85 15.70
C VAL A 310 -8.90 -6.87 14.77
N LYS A 311 -9.84 -7.65 15.30
CA LYS A 311 -10.57 -8.66 14.56
C LYS A 311 -11.34 -8.02 13.41
N PRO A 312 -11.19 -8.49 12.14
CA PRO A 312 -12.10 -8.12 11.07
C PRO A 312 -13.52 -8.60 11.39
N ASN A 313 -14.52 -7.96 10.87
CA ASN A 313 -15.88 -8.44 10.96
C ASN A 313 -16.14 -9.43 9.82
N VAL A 314 -16.04 -10.70 10.11
CA VAL A 314 -16.12 -11.80 9.12
C VAL A 314 -17.52 -12.03 8.55
N ASP A 315 -18.53 -11.40 9.14
CA ASP A 315 -19.93 -11.50 8.73
C ASP A 315 -20.37 -10.36 7.79
N LEU A 316 -19.44 -9.46 7.46
CA LEU A 316 -19.77 -8.34 6.57
C LEU A 316 -19.98 -8.80 5.13
N GLU A 317 -20.97 -8.20 4.52
CA GLU A 317 -21.23 -8.28 3.08
C GLU A 317 -21.72 -6.92 2.58
N TYR A 318 -21.20 -6.47 1.44
CA TYR A 318 -21.64 -5.24 0.80
C TYR A 318 -21.55 -5.37 -0.72
N ALA A 319 -22.61 -4.94 -1.42
CA ALA A 319 -22.71 -5.02 -2.88
C ALA A 319 -22.39 -6.41 -3.46
N GLY A 320 -22.78 -7.47 -2.74
CA GLY A 320 -22.54 -8.88 -3.12
C GLY A 320 -21.11 -9.38 -2.87
N ARG A 321 -20.22 -8.56 -2.31
CA ARG A 321 -18.87 -8.94 -1.90
C ARG A 321 -18.88 -9.30 -0.41
N LYS A 322 -18.53 -10.54 -0.11
CA LYS A 322 -18.39 -11.08 1.26
C LYS A 322 -16.94 -11.00 1.72
N VAL A 323 -16.71 -11.32 2.96
CA VAL A 323 -15.34 -11.44 3.50
C VAL A 323 -14.66 -12.69 2.94
N HIS A 324 -13.43 -12.53 2.48
CA HIS A 324 -12.63 -13.59 1.86
C HIS A 324 -12.44 -14.77 2.82
N GLN A 325 -12.50 -16.00 2.27
CA GLN A 325 -12.49 -17.21 3.08
C GLN A 325 -11.23 -17.35 3.95
N SER A 326 -10.06 -16.91 3.46
CA SER A 326 -8.83 -16.94 4.26
C SER A 326 -8.90 -16.05 5.51
N VAL A 327 -9.61 -14.92 5.43
CA VAL A 327 -9.87 -14.06 6.61
C VAL A 327 -10.84 -14.75 7.56
N VAL A 328 -11.92 -15.32 7.04
CA VAL A 328 -12.91 -16.04 7.84
C VAL A 328 -12.25 -17.20 8.59
N ASP A 329 -11.41 -17.98 7.94
CA ASP A 329 -10.76 -19.15 8.55
C ASP A 329 -9.84 -18.81 9.72
N VAL A 330 -9.21 -17.64 9.67
CA VAL A 330 -8.34 -17.15 10.76
C VAL A 330 -9.16 -16.59 11.93
N TRP A 331 -10.26 -15.90 11.63
CA TRP A 331 -10.90 -15.03 12.62
C TRP A 331 -12.25 -15.48 13.14
N LYS A 332 -12.93 -16.44 12.50
CA LYS A 332 -14.29 -16.87 12.87
C LYS A 332 -14.44 -17.32 14.32
N ASP A 333 -13.42 -17.99 14.86
CA ASP A 333 -13.42 -18.54 16.22
C ASP A 333 -12.71 -17.62 17.23
N SER A 334 -12.35 -16.40 16.85
CA SER A 334 -11.71 -15.42 17.73
C SER A 334 -12.73 -14.72 18.61
N ASP A 335 -12.48 -14.63 19.90
CA ASP A 335 -13.30 -13.90 20.87
C ASP A 335 -13.00 -12.39 20.92
N LEU A 336 -12.05 -11.91 20.10
CA LEU A 336 -11.71 -10.48 20.04
C LEU A 336 -12.91 -9.68 19.51
N PRO A 337 -13.14 -8.47 20.01
CA PRO A 337 -14.18 -7.59 19.48
C PRO A 337 -13.83 -7.14 18.06
N SER A 338 -14.87 -6.90 17.26
CA SER A 338 -14.78 -6.22 15.98
C SER A 338 -15.68 -4.99 16.01
N TYR A 339 -15.21 -3.89 15.43
CA TYR A 339 -15.99 -2.65 15.32
C TYR A 339 -16.23 -2.25 13.84
N TYR A 340 -15.72 -3.03 12.89
CA TYR A 340 -15.92 -2.73 11.48
C TYR A 340 -17.37 -2.96 11.06
N THR A 341 -17.89 -2.04 10.26
CA THR A 341 -19.24 -2.07 9.71
C THR A 341 -19.21 -1.88 8.19
N SER A 342 -20.37 -1.99 7.54
CA SER A 342 -20.51 -1.64 6.12
C SER A 342 -20.86 -0.16 5.90
N ALA A 343 -20.99 0.64 6.96
CA ALA A 343 -21.21 2.06 6.87
C ALA A 343 -19.90 2.79 6.55
N LEU A 344 -20.01 3.95 5.94
CA LEU A 344 -18.87 4.85 5.78
C LEU A 344 -18.42 5.36 7.14
N GLU A 345 -17.24 4.97 7.55
CA GLU A 345 -16.63 5.37 8.81
C GLU A 345 -15.39 6.22 8.54
N ILE A 346 -15.22 7.24 9.36
CA ILE A 346 -14.01 8.06 9.32
C ILE A 346 -13.23 7.71 10.58
N PRO A 347 -12.08 7.04 10.45
CA PRO A 347 -11.19 6.80 11.57
C PRO A 347 -10.71 8.15 12.07
N ASP A 348 -11.23 8.61 13.21
CA ASP A 348 -10.97 9.97 13.69
C ASP A 348 -9.84 10.06 14.72
N GLY A 349 -9.20 8.96 15.07
CA GLY A 349 -8.11 8.91 16.04
C GLY A 349 -8.41 9.50 17.42
N LEU A 350 -9.53 10.23 17.56
CA LEU A 350 -9.97 10.81 18.81
C LEU A 350 -10.82 9.83 19.62
N ASN A 351 -11.45 8.90 18.93
CA ASN A 351 -12.28 7.86 19.51
C ASN A 351 -11.80 6.48 19.04
N PRO A 352 -10.56 6.08 19.37
CA PRO A 352 -10.12 4.74 19.05
C PRO A 352 -11.06 3.73 19.71
N PRO A 353 -11.30 2.57 19.10
CA PRO A 353 -12.08 1.51 19.71
C PRO A 353 -11.50 1.10 21.08
N GLU A 354 -12.36 0.56 21.94
CA GLU A 354 -11.91 0.07 23.24
C GLU A 354 -10.85 -1.02 23.07
N GLY A 355 -9.68 -0.83 23.67
CA GLY A 355 -8.54 -1.75 23.57
C GLY A 355 -7.38 -1.27 22.69
N TYR A 356 -7.50 -0.07 22.11
CA TYR A 356 -6.41 0.59 21.42
C TYR A 356 -5.41 1.23 22.36
#